data_0977d3d18553dab37d15840aa7381a32
#
_entry.id   0977d3d18553dab37d15840aa7381a32
#
_cell.length_a   1.000
_cell.length_b   1.000
_cell.length_c   1.000
_cell.angle_alpha   90.00
_cell.angle_beta   90.00
_cell.angle_gamma   90.00
#
_symmetry.space_group_name_H-M   'P 1'
#
loop_
_entity.id
_entity.type
_entity.pdbx_description
1 polymer ?
#
loop_
_entity_poly.entity_id
_entity_poly.type
_entity_poly.pdbx_seq_one_letter_code
_entity_poly.pdbx_strand_id
1 'polypeptide(L)'
;AGLDSFGSIMLIADFTEKMHRNITLAELMEHRTVLELEAFFHAQSEKPKIDLSVRPVYPLTSLQMYFAYVIPGNTTGNLPFAFKLDKGVDLNRMREACYQVLDAHPGLKGIIKPTEQKYYALFRDDTRKIEIPITPVKDEEVPELMQKLIVPFTYREDDNLVHIYLFEGQKNNYIFFDVAHIMGDGVTMNILMEDLNKAYAGEPLEAETYTAFEYSLEEQLRKDNGILEHDTRYVTNLMDGIKMNRSLLNKT
;
A
#
# COMPACT_ATOMS: atom_id res chain seq x y z
N ALA A 1 41.13 -3.03 -4.97
CA ALA A 1 40.78 -3.45 -3.64
C ALA A 1 39.27 -3.62 -3.59
N GLY A 2 38.80 -4.86 -3.41
CA GLY A 2 37.35 -5.11 -3.37
C GLY A 2 36.75 -4.57 -2.08
N LEU A 3 35.56 -3.97 -2.18
CA LEU A 3 34.73 -3.65 -1.03
C LEU A 3 34.21 -4.97 -0.43
N ASP A 4 34.33 -5.10 0.87
CA ASP A 4 33.59 -6.13 1.61
C ASP A 4 32.12 -5.72 1.80
N SER A 5 31.31 -6.60 2.35
CA SER A 5 29.88 -6.32 2.54
C SER A 5 29.62 -5.12 3.44
N PHE A 6 30.46 -4.89 4.45
CA PHE A 6 30.33 -3.75 5.36
C PHE A 6 30.73 -2.45 4.65
N GLY A 7 31.84 -2.44 3.92
CA GLY A 7 32.27 -1.30 3.10
C GLY A 7 31.24 -0.92 2.03
N SER A 8 30.55 -1.90 1.44
CA SER A 8 29.47 -1.66 0.47
C SER A 8 28.27 -0.94 1.10
N ILE A 9 27.87 -1.36 2.30
CA ILE A 9 26.76 -0.72 3.05
C ILE A 9 27.14 0.72 3.43
N MET A 10 28.35 0.94 3.91
CA MET A 10 28.86 2.28 4.26
C MET A 10 28.90 3.20 3.02
N LEU A 11 29.35 2.68 1.89
CA LEU A 11 29.39 3.43 0.64
C LEU A 11 28.00 3.82 0.14
N ILE A 12 27.01 2.92 0.25
CA ILE A 12 25.60 3.21 -0.08
C ILE A 12 25.07 4.33 0.84
N ALA A 13 25.34 4.25 2.15
CA ALA A 13 24.95 5.29 3.10
C ALA A 13 25.58 6.64 2.73
N ASP A 14 26.87 6.66 2.40
CA ASP A 14 27.58 7.87 1.97
C ASP A 14 27.02 8.47 0.68
N PHE A 15 26.66 7.66 -0.31
CA PHE A 15 25.99 8.14 -1.52
C PHE A 15 24.64 8.78 -1.22
N THR A 16 23.86 8.17 -0.32
CA THR A 16 22.54 8.69 0.06
C THR A 16 22.68 9.99 0.86
N GLU A 17 23.54 10.01 1.89
CA GLU A 17 23.63 11.13 2.83
C GLU A 17 24.39 12.32 2.25
N LYS A 18 25.56 12.08 1.61
CA LYS A 18 26.48 13.14 1.18
C LYS A 18 26.25 13.59 -0.26
N MET A 19 25.79 12.70 -1.13
CA MET A 19 25.62 12.98 -2.55
C MET A 19 24.15 13.04 -2.98
N HIS A 20 23.21 12.75 -2.09
CA HIS A 20 21.77 12.64 -2.36
C HIS A 20 21.48 11.71 -3.58
N ARG A 21 22.23 10.60 -3.65
CA ARG A 21 22.14 9.61 -4.71
C ARG A 21 21.75 8.25 -4.11
N ASN A 22 20.70 7.67 -4.64
CA ASN A 22 20.26 6.34 -4.21
C ASN A 22 20.89 5.28 -5.12
N ILE A 23 21.47 4.27 -4.50
CA ILE A 23 21.99 3.08 -5.18
C ILE A 23 21.71 1.87 -4.29
N THR A 24 21.23 0.79 -4.88
CA THR A 24 21.05 -0.49 -4.19
C THR A 24 22.35 -1.27 -4.13
N LEU A 25 22.41 -2.25 -3.22
CA LEU A 25 23.57 -3.14 -3.14
C LEU A 25 23.80 -3.93 -4.45
N ALA A 26 22.72 -4.33 -5.12
CA ALA A 26 22.79 -5.01 -6.40
C ALA A 26 23.41 -4.12 -7.48
N GLU A 27 22.93 -2.89 -7.63
CA GLU A 27 23.47 -1.90 -8.58
C GLU A 27 24.94 -1.57 -8.28
N LEU A 28 25.31 -1.43 -6.99
CA LEU A 28 26.70 -1.22 -6.59
C LEU A 28 27.60 -2.41 -6.97
N MET A 29 27.08 -3.64 -6.89
CA MET A 29 27.82 -4.85 -7.27
C MET A 29 27.93 -5.05 -8.78
N GLU A 30 27.00 -4.51 -9.56
CA GLU A 30 27.06 -4.47 -11.03
C GLU A 30 28.07 -3.44 -11.54
N HIS A 31 28.14 -2.27 -10.90
CA HIS A 31 29.01 -1.15 -11.28
C HIS A 31 30.26 -1.10 -10.38
N ARG A 32 31.24 -1.95 -10.71
CA ARG A 32 32.40 -2.25 -9.83
C ARG A 32 33.52 -1.22 -9.86
N THR A 33 33.46 -0.27 -10.77
CA THR A 33 34.46 0.79 -10.92
C THR A 33 33.84 2.16 -10.70
N VAL A 34 34.68 3.14 -10.34
CA VAL A 34 34.22 4.53 -10.18
C VAL A 34 33.65 5.07 -11.48
N LEU A 35 34.19 4.69 -12.61
CA LEU A 35 33.76 5.13 -13.93
C LEU A 35 32.38 4.55 -14.29
N GLU A 36 32.13 3.30 -13.95
CA GLU A 36 30.82 2.65 -14.14
C GLU A 36 29.76 3.28 -13.21
N LEU A 37 30.13 3.60 -11.97
CA LEU A 37 29.26 4.29 -11.03
C LEU A 37 28.94 5.71 -11.48
N GLU A 38 29.92 6.43 -12.00
CA GLU A 38 29.72 7.76 -12.56
C GLU A 38 28.76 7.72 -13.76
N ALA A 39 28.97 6.79 -14.69
CA ALA A 39 28.06 6.58 -15.82
C ALA A 39 26.65 6.19 -15.38
N PHE A 40 26.54 5.32 -14.38
CA PHE A 40 25.27 4.94 -13.78
C PHE A 40 24.55 6.13 -13.15
N PHE A 41 25.23 6.94 -12.35
CA PHE A 41 24.63 8.14 -11.76
C PHE A 41 24.30 9.22 -12.80
N HIS A 42 25.08 9.33 -13.86
CA HIS A 42 24.75 10.20 -14.99
C HIS A 42 23.47 9.72 -15.69
N ALA A 43 23.35 8.45 -15.99
CA ALA A 43 22.14 7.86 -16.56
C ALA A 43 20.91 8.02 -15.65
N GLN A 44 21.08 7.94 -14.34
CA GLN A 44 20.00 8.27 -13.40
C GLN A 44 19.58 9.74 -13.44
N SER A 45 20.53 10.67 -13.66
CA SER A 45 20.22 12.12 -13.74
C SER A 45 19.49 12.49 -15.04
N GLU A 46 19.67 11.69 -16.09
CA GLU A 46 19.00 11.86 -17.36
C GLU A 46 17.62 11.16 -17.43
N LYS A 47 17.24 10.42 -16.38
CA LYS A 47 15.89 9.86 -16.32
C LYS A 47 14.86 10.99 -16.41
N PRO A 48 13.86 10.88 -17.28
CA PRO A 48 12.84 11.91 -17.41
C PRO A 48 12.25 12.17 -16.02
N LYS A 49 12.21 13.45 -15.63
CA LYS A 49 11.53 13.86 -14.39
C LYS A 49 10.08 13.46 -14.51
N ILE A 50 9.67 12.54 -13.66
CA ILE A 50 8.28 12.09 -13.59
C ILE A 50 7.45 13.28 -13.10
N ASP A 51 6.46 13.68 -13.87
CA ASP A 51 5.45 14.62 -13.42
C ASP A 51 4.51 13.92 -12.46
N LEU A 52 4.77 14.09 -11.16
CA LEU A 52 3.95 13.57 -10.05
C LEU A 52 2.88 14.59 -9.61
N SER A 53 2.58 15.60 -10.43
CA SER A 53 1.52 16.54 -10.11
C SER A 53 0.19 15.83 -9.85
N VAL A 54 -0.58 16.37 -8.90
CA VAL A 54 -1.88 15.81 -8.51
C VAL A 54 -2.82 15.77 -9.70
N ARG A 55 -3.43 14.63 -9.93
CA ARG A 55 -4.38 14.35 -11.01
C ARG A 55 -5.67 13.77 -10.45
N PRO A 56 -6.78 13.89 -11.16
CA PRO A 56 -8.03 13.27 -10.72
C PRO A 56 -8.08 11.77 -10.96
N VAL A 57 -7.28 11.25 -11.91
CA VAL A 57 -7.30 9.83 -12.34
C VAL A 57 -5.88 9.32 -12.54
N TYR A 58 -5.63 8.12 -12.05
CA TYR A 58 -4.35 7.43 -12.07
C TYR A 58 -4.49 6.02 -12.67
N PRO A 59 -3.47 5.51 -13.35
CA PRO A 59 -3.47 4.10 -13.77
C PRO A 59 -3.44 3.20 -12.54
N LEU A 60 -3.86 1.96 -12.70
CA LEU A 60 -3.58 0.92 -11.69
C LEU A 60 -2.17 0.37 -11.89
N THR A 61 -1.48 0.07 -10.79
CA THR A 61 -0.25 -0.75 -10.85
C THR A 61 -0.56 -2.16 -11.35
N SER A 62 0.47 -2.91 -11.76
CA SER A 62 0.32 -4.32 -12.17
C SER A 62 -0.35 -5.17 -11.09
N LEU A 63 0.02 -4.94 -9.82
CA LEU A 63 -0.56 -5.65 -8.70
C LEU A 63 -2.02 -5.23 -8.46
N GLN A 64 -2.31 -3.94 -8.52
CA GLN A 64 -3.68 -3.45 -8.42
C GLN A 64 -4.59 -3.97 -9.54
N MET A 65 -4.08 -4.08 -10.76
CA MET A 65 -4.81 -4.71 -11.87
C MET A 65 -5.15 -6.17 -11.57
N TYR A 66 -4.21 -6.93 -10.99
CA TYR A 66 -4.50 -8.30 -10.57
C TYR A 66 -5.68 -8.34 -9.59
N PHE A 67 -5.68 -7.50 -8.55
CA PHE A 67 -6.79 -7.44 -7.61
C PHE A 67 -8.10 -7.00 -8.28
N ALA A 68 -8.06 -5.99 -9.14
CA ALA A 68 -9.26 -5.45 -9.77
C ALA A 68 -9.93 -6.41 -10.78
N TYR A 69 -9.16 -7.26 -11.46
CA TYR A 69 -9.68 -8.14 -12.52
C TYR A 69 -9.77 -9.62 -12.13
N VAL A 70 -8.96 -10.09 -11.17
CA VAL A 70 -8.89 -11.52 -10.82
C VAL A 70 -9.64 -11.86 -9.54
N ILE A 71 -9.71 -10.95 -8.59
CA ILE A 71 -10.26 -11.20 -7.24
C ILE A 71 -11.70 -10.65 -7.01
N PRO A 72 -12.32 -9.87 -7.89
CA PRO A 72 -13.62 -9.26 -7.56
C PRO A 72 -14.67 -10.27 -7.12
N GLY A 73 -15.51 -9.86 -6.17
CA GLY A 73 -16.69 -10.62 -5.76
C GLY A 73 -16.43 -11.72 -4.72
N ASN A 74 -15.22 -11.80 -4.17
CA ASN A 74 -14.94 -12.68 -3.02
C ASN A 74 -14.13 -11.96 -1.94
N THR A 75 -14.13 -12.50 -0.72
CA THR A 75 -13.48 -11.89 0.44
C THR A 75 -11.96 -12.09 0.49
N THR A 76 -11.34 -12.70 -0.52
CA THR A 76 -9.87 -12.82 -0.62
C THR A 76 -9.19 -11.44 -0.78
N GLY A 77 -9.94 -10.46 -1.30
CA GLY A 77 -9.51 -9.07 -1.41
C GLY A 77 -9.70 -8.23 -0.15
N ASN A 78 -10.13 -8.82 0.97
CA ASN A 78 -10.33 -8.11 2.22
C ASN A 78 -9.14 -8.34 3.16
N LEU A 79 -8.77 -7.32 3.92
CA LEU A 79 -7.81 -7.37 5.01
C LEU A 79 -8.51 -6.94 6.31
N PRO A 80 -9.24 -7.86 6.97
CA PRO A 80 -9.93 -7.55 8.19
C PRO A 80 -8.97 -7.58 9.39
N PHE A 81 -9.03 -6.53 10.22
CA PHE A 81 -8.28 -6.41 11.47
C PHE A 81 -9.22 -5.99 12.59
N ALA A 82 -9.13 -6.66 13.73
CA ALA A 82 -9.97 -6.40 14.89
C ALA A 82 -9.11 -6.23 16.13
N PHE A 83 -9.38 -5.18 16.89
CA PHE A 83 -8.70 -4.93 18.16
C PHE A 83 -9.71 -4.72 19.27
N LYS A 84 -9.44 -5.36 20.40
CA LYS A 84 -10.14 -5.12 21.65
C LYS A 84 -9.50 -3.92 22.34
N LEU A 85 -10.31 -2.98 22.74
CA LEU A 85 -9.92 -1.77 23.46
C LEU A 85 -10.41 -1.82 24.90
N ASP A 86 -9.68 -1.17 25.80
CA ASP A 86 -10.15 -0.98 27.16
C ASP A 86 -11.46 -0.19 27.19
N LYS A 87 -12.35 -0.48 28.15
CA LYS A 87 -13.63 0.23 28.28
C LYS A 87 -13.48 1.73 28.51
N GLY A 88 -12.35 2.15 29.09
CA GLY A 88 -12.01 3.57 29.31
C GLY A 88 -11.60 4.34 28.05
N VAL A 89 -11.44 3.69 26.90
CA VAL A 89 -11.13 4.36 25.63
C VAL A 89 -12.35 5.16 25.18
N ASP A 90 -12.15 6.47 24.96
CA ASP A 90 -13.17 7.35 24.40
C ASP A 90 -13.33 7.08 22.89
N LEU A 91 -14.48 6.50 22.52
CA LEU A 91 -14.75 6.14 21.12
C LEU A 91 -15.00 7.34 20.21
N ASN A 92 -15.43 8.48 20.73
CA ASN A 92 -15.52 9.68 19.92
C ASN A 92 -14.14 10.23 19.57
N ARG A 93 -13.23 10.27 20.56
CA ARG A 93 -11.83 10.60 20.33
C ARG A 93 -11.13 9.59 19.41
N MET A 94 -11.46 8.30 19.53
CA MET A 94 -10.95 7.27 18.64
C MET A 94 -11.43 7.50 17.20
N ARG A 95 -12.70 7.86 17.01
CA ARG A 95 -13.24 8.20 15.68
C ARG A 95 -12.53 9.39 15.05
N GLU A 96 -12.29 10.45 15.84
CA GLU A 96 -11.53 11.61 15.34
C GLU A 96 -10.08 11.24 15.01
N ALA A 97 -9.45 10.37 15.78
CA ALA A 97 -8.13 9.82 15.45
C ALA A 97 -8.15 9.04 14.14
N CYS A 98 -9.17 8.22 13.89
CA CYS A 98 -9.32 7.52 12.60
C CYS A 98 -9.46 8.51 11.42
N TYR A 99 -10.18 9.62 11.59
CA TYR A 99 -10.26 10.64 10.53
C TYR A 99 -8.91 11.29 10.28
N GLN A 100 -8.13 11.58 11.31
CA GLN A 100 -6.78 12.12 11.15
C GLN A 100 -5.86 11.16 10.40
N VAL A 101 -5.95 9.85 10.69
CA VAL A 101 -5.22 8.81 9.95
C VAL A 101 -5.64 8.78 8.48
N LEU A 102 -6.94 8.81 8.19
CA LEU A 102 -7.43 8.84 6.81
C LEU A 102 -6.98 10.10 6.04
N ASP A 103 -6.84 11.23 6.74
CA ASP A 103 -6.36 12.48 6.13
C ASP A 103 -4.83 12.43 5.91
N ALA A 104 -4.08 11.78 6.79
CA ALA A 104 -2.64 11.58 6.63
C ALA A 104 -2.32 10.59 5.49
N HIS A 105 -3.22 9.63 5.21
CA HIS A 105 -3.05 8.58 4.20
C HIS A 105 -4.11 8.70 3.08
N PRO A 106 -4.01 9.70 2.19
CA PRO A 106 -5.05 10.00 1.20
C PRO A 106 -5.31 8.87 0.21
N GLY A 107 -4.37 7.94 0.03
CA GLY A 107 -4.57 6.74 -0.77
C GLY A 107 -5.77 5.90 -0.32
N LEU A 108 -6.05 5.84 0.97
CA LEU A 108 -7.19 5.09 1.54
C LEU A 108 -8.55 5.70 1.18
N LYS A 109 -8.61 6.98 0.81
CA LYS A 109 -9.81 7.66 0.33
C LYS A 109 -9.99 7.55 -1.19
N GLY A 110 -9.07 6.90 -1.88
CA GLY A 110 -9.17 6.65 -3.32
C GLY A 110 -10.40 5.83 -3.70
N ILE A 111 -10.77 5.92 -4.96
CA ILE A 111 -11.88 5.18 -5.55
C ILE A 111 -11.34 4.35 -6.70
N ILE A 112 -11.59 3.06 -6.70
CA ILE A 112 -11.29 2.20 -7.85
C ILE A 112 -12.61 1.86 -8.55
N LYS A 113 -12.72 2.27 -9.81
CA LYS A 113 -13.91 2.03 -10.62
C LYS A 113 -13.56 1.94 -12.10
N PRO A 114 -14.45 1.36 -12.94
CA PRO A 114 -14.27 1.39 -14.38
C PRO A 114 -14.32 2.84 -14.92
N THR A 115 -13.46 3.13 -15.88
CA THR A 115 -13.53 4.34 -16.69
C THR A 115 -14.63 4.22 -17.77
N GLU A 116 -14.85 5.27 -18.55
CA GLU A 116 -15.74 5.24 -19.71
C GLU A 116 -15.30 4.20 -20.74
N GLN A 117 -14.00 3.95 -20.88
CA GLN A 117 -13.40 2.93 -21.74
C GLN A 117 -13.46 1.51 -21.13
N LYS A 118 -14.11 1.35 -19.96
CA LYS A 118 -14.33 0.08 -19.26
C LYS A 118 -13.07 -0.61 -18.72
N TYR A 119 -11.97 0.10 -18.54
CA TYR A 119 -10.85 -0.38 -17.73
C TYR A 119 -10.89 0.24 -16.32
N TYR A 120 -10.37 -0.45 -15.32
CA TYR A 120 -10.30 0.07 -13.96
C TYR A 120 -9.20 1.12 -13.83
N ALA A 121 -9.48 2.18 -13.08
CA ALA A 121 -8.52 3.21 -12.71
C ALA A 121 -8.70 3.61 -11.24
N LEU A 122 -7.66 4.22 -10.68
CA LEU A 122 -7.66 4.79 -9.34
C LEU A 122 -7.99 6.28 -9.45
N PHE A 123 -9.07 6.71 -8.82
CA PHE A 123 -9.50 8.10 -8.77
C PHE A 123 -9.14 8.70 -7.42
N ARG A 124 -8.61 9.92 -7.43
CA ARG A 124 -8.29 10.68 -6.23
C ARG A 124 -9.49 11.53 -5.83
N ASP A 125 -9.93 11.39 -4.58
CA ASP A 125 -10.94 12.23 -3.95
C ASP A 125 -10.54 12.52 -2.50
N ASP A 126 -9.73 13.56 -2.29
CA ASP A 126 -9.26 13.95 -0.96
C ASP A 126 -10.40 14.45 -0.06
N THR A 127 -11.55 14.78 -0.64
CA THR A 127 -12.73 15.27 0.09
C THR A 127 -13.70 14.16 0.51
N ARG A 128 -13.45 12.91 0.06
CA ARG A 128 -14.30 11.77 0.36
C ARG A 128 -14.43 11.56 1.86
N LYS A 129 -15.68 11.45 2.30
CA LYS A 129 -16.01 11.17 3.69
C LYS A 129 -16.28 9.67 3.84
N ILE A 130 -15.57 9.06 4.78
CA ILE A 130 -15.77 7.69 5.18
C ILE A 130 -16.53 7.71 6.50
N GLU A 131 -17.68 7.04 6.54
CA GLU A 131 -18.45 6.94 7.77
C GLU A 131 -17.79 5.97 8.74
N ILE A 132 -17.65 6.39 10.00
CA ILE A 132 -17.10 5.57 11.08
C ILE A 132 -18.17 5.49 12.18
N PRO A 133 -19.07 4.51 12.10
CA PRO A 133 -20.15 4.37 13.08
C PRO A 133 -19.63 3.88 14.42
N ILE A 134 -20.25 4.38 15.51
CA ILE A 134 -20.10 3.83 16.86
C ILE A 134 -21.41 3.09 17.18
N THR A 135 -21.32 1.77 17.36
CA THR A 135 -22.51 0.94 17.54
C THR A 135 -22.46 0.24 18.90
N PRO A 136 -23.49 0.41 19.77
CA PRO A 136 -23.61 -0.36 20.99
C PRO A 136 -23.79 -1.85 20.69
N VAL A 137 -23.06 -2.73 21.40
CA VAL A 137 -23.08 -4.17 21.17
C VAL A 137 -22.98 -4.91 22.50
N LYS A 138 -23.37 -6.19 22.53
CA LYS A 138 -22.96 -7.09 23.58
C LYS A 138 -21.62 -7.72 23.23
N ASP A 139 -20.72 -7.82 24.20
CA ASP A 139 -19.35 -8.32 23.97
C ASP A 139 -19.33 -9.70 23.30
N GLU A 140 -20.29 -10.57 23.63
CA GLU A 140 -20.42 -11.90 23.03
C GLU A 140 -20.86 -11.90 21.55
N GLU A 141 -21.50 -10.85 21.08
CA GLU A 141 -22.00 -10.72 19.70
C GLU A 141 -20.92 -10.18 18.74
N VAL A 142 -19.86 -9.56 19.27
CA VAL A 142 -18.83 -8.86 18.48
C VAL A 142 -18.15 -9.76 17.44
N PRO A 143 -17.72 -11.00 17.75
CA PRO A 143 -17.04 -11.83 16.73
C PRO A 143 -17.94 -12.17 15.54
N GLU A 144 -19.22 -12.48 15.78
CA GLU A 144 -20.17 -12.79 14.72
C GLU A 144 -20.50 -11.54 13.89
N LEU A 145 -20.64 -10.38 14.55
CA LEU A 145 -20.90 -9.11 13.89
C LEU A 145 -19.73 -8.72 12.97
N MET A 146 -18.49 -8.78 13.45
CA MET A 146 -17.31 -8.49 12.67
C MET A 146 -17.20 -9.41 11.45
N GLN A 147 -17.52 -10.68 11.58
CA GLN A 147 -17.50 -11.63 10.49
C GLN A 147 -18.53 -11.30 9.40
N LYS A 148 -19.71 -10.80 9.77
CA LYS A 148 -20.75 -10.34 8.84
C LYS A 148 -20.39 -9.04 8.11
N LEU A 149 -19.49 -8.23 8.66
CA LEU A 149 -19.02 -6.99 8.04
C LEU A 149 -17.95 -7.22 6.97
N ILE A 150 -17.34 -8.39 6.93
CA ILE A 150 -16.40 -8.76 5.87
C ILE A 150 -17.20 -9.09 4.62
N VAL A 151 -17.37 -8.08 3.75
CA VAL A 151 -18.06 -8.21 2.47
C VAL A 151 -17.10 -7.94 1.32
N PRO A 152 -17.23 -8.60 0.16
CA PRO A 152 -16.33 -8.36 -0.96
C PRO A 152 -16.35 -6.91 -1.42
N PHE A 153 -15.17 -6.33 -1.65
CA PHE A 153 -15.05 -5.04 -2.33
C PHE A 153 -15.50 -5.16 -3.78
N THR A 154 -16.28 -4.19 -4.25
CA THR A 154 -16.92 -4.23 -5.58
C THR A 154 -16.28 -3.31 -6.61
N TYR A 155 -15.38 -2.43 -6.16
CA TYR A 155 -14.67 -1.44 -6.99
C TYR A 155 -15.62 -0.60 -7.84
N ARG A 156 -16.55 0.08 -7.18
CA ARG A 156 -17.52 1.01 -7.75
C ARG A 156 -17.38 2.40 -7.14
N GLU A 157 -18.11 3.36 -7.68
CA GLU A 157 -18.10 4.76 -7.22
C GLU A 157 -18.44 4.94 -5.73
N ASP A 158 -19.38 4.15 -5.25
CA ASP A 158 -19.91 4.18 -3.89
C ASP A 158 -19.15 3.27 -2.91
N ASP A 159 -18.20 2.47 -3.41
CA ASP A 159 -17.43 1.55 -2.58
C ASP A 159 -16.22 2.26 -1.94
N ASN A 160 -16.11 2.22 -0.62
CA ASN A 160 -14.93 2.69 0.07
C ASN A 160 -13.88 1.58 0.10
N LEU A 161 -12.60 1.93 -0.06
CA LEU A 161 -11.49 0.98 0.00
C LEU A 161 -11.03 0.68 1.44
N VAL A 162 -11.67 1.32 2.42
CA VAL A 162 -11.50 1.03 3.84
C VAL A 162 -12.84 1.20 4.55
N HIS A 163 -13.18 0.24 5.39
CA HIS A 163 -14.32 0.30 6.32
C HIS A 163 -13.79 0.28 7.74
N ILE A 164 -14.28 1.19 8.57
CA ILE A 164 -13.87 1.30 9.97
C ILE A 164 -15.14 1.33 10.83
N TYR A 165 -15.18 0.48 11.84
CA TYR A 165 -16.30 0.37 12.78
C TYR A 165 -15.80 0.41 14.20
N LEU A 166 -16.51 1.15 15.05
CA LEU A 166 -16.28 1.22 16.48
C LEU A 166 -17.46 0.57 17.21
N PHE A 167 -17.18 -0.29 18.14
CA PHE A 167 -18.22 -0.96 18.94
C PHE A 167 -18.07 -0.63 20.39
N GLU A 168 -19.19 -0.17 20.99
CA GLU A 168 -19.29 0.10 22.40
C GLU A 168 -19.88 -1.13 23.13
N GLY A 169 -19.01 -1.99 23.64
CA GLY A 169 -19.42 -3.15 24.44
C GLY A 169 -19.64 -2.82 25.91
N GLN A 170 -20.14 -3.78 26.67
CA GLN A 170 -20.39 -3.60 28.10
C GLN A 170 -19.10 -3.60 28.94
N LYS A 171 -18.17 -4.51 28.64
CA LYS A 171 -16.90 -4.69 29.36
C LYS A 171 -15.71 -4.08 28.64
N ASN A 172 -15.74 -4.09 27.31
CA ASN A 172 -14.66 -3.59 26.46
C ASN A 172 -15.26 -2.78 25.30
N ASN A 173 -14.44 -1.95 24.69
CA ASN A 173 -14.72 -1.36 23.40
C ASN A 173 -13.95 -2.12 22.31
N TYR A 174 -14.31 -1.91 21.06
CA TYR A 174 -13.66 -2.61 19.94
C TYR A 174 -13.54 -1.69 18.74
N ILE A 175 -12.49 -1.90 17.95
CA ILE A 175 -12.32 -1.29 16.64
C ILE A 175 -12.11 -2.39 15.61
N PHE A 176 -12.77 -2.25 14.48
CA PHE A 176 -12.65 -3.16 13.35
C PHE A 176 -12.33 -2.38 12.09
N PHE A 177 -11.32 -2.83 11.39
CA PHE A 177 -10.92 -2.34 10.07
C PHE A 177 -11.12 -3.45 9.06
N ASP A 178 -11.64 -3.11 7.88
CA ASP A 178 -11.59 -3.94 6.69
C ASP A 178 -11.02 -3.10 5.56
N VAL A 179 -9.80 -3.40 5.15
CA VAL A 179 -9.07 -2.65 4.11
C VAL A 179 -9.04 -3.47 2.84
N ALA A 180 -9.33 -2.84 1.70
CA ALA A 180 -9.19 -3.50 0.42
C ALA A 180 -7.71 -3.83 0.15
N HIS A 181 -7.38 -5.10 -0.06
CA HIS A 181 -6.01 -5.59 -0.25
C HIS A 181 -5.33 -4.97 -1.49
N ILE A 182 -6.11 -4.40 -2.40
CA ILE A 182 -5.63 -3.61 -3.54
C ILE A 182 -4.91 -2.31 -3.10
N MET A 183 -5.18 -1.82 -1.88
CA MET A 183 -4.62 -0.56 -1.35
C MET A 183 -3.60 -0.76 -0.25
N GLY A 184 -3.42 -1.95 0.27
CA GLY A 184 -2.50 -2.19 1.38
C GLY A 184 -2.25 -3.65 1.68
N ASP A 185 -1.40 -3.87 2.65
CA ASP A 185 -0.99 -5.18 3.16
C ASP A 185 -0.79 -5.14 4.69
N GLY A 186 -0.16 -6.17 5.24
CA GLY A 186 0.13 -6.23 6.67
C GLY A 186 1.07 -5.13 7.16
N VAL A 187 1.97 -4.63 6.31
CA VAL A 187 2.87 -3.50 6.67
C VAL A 187 2.06 -2.22 6.75
N THR A 188 1.16 -1.99 5.80
CA THR A 188 0.21 -0.87 5.82
C THR A 188 -0.55 -0.82 7.14
N MET A 189 -1.06 -1.96 7.62
CA MET A 189 -1.80 -2.00 8.88
C MET A 189 -0.94 -1.63 10.09
N ASN A 190 0.33 -2.02 10.12
CA ASN A 190 1.23 -1.61 11.21
C ASN A 190 1.41 -0.09 11.23
N ILE A 191 1.60 0.53 10.07
CA ILE A 191 1.72 1.99 9.94
C ILE A 191 0.44 2.67 10.42
N LEU A 192 -0.73 2.22 9.94
CA LEU A 192 -2.03 2.78 10.33
C LEU A 192 -2.27 2.66 11.84
N MET A 193 -1.86 1.56 12.47
CA MET A 193 -2.02 1.38 13.93
C MET A 193 -1.04 2.27 14.72
N GLU A 194 0.17 2.46 14.24
CA GLU A 194 1.12 3.40 14.86
C GLU A 194 0.58 4.83 14.80
N ASP A 195 0.12 5.26 13.64
CA ASP A 195 -0.42 6.61 13.46
C ASP A 195 -1.76 6.80 14.19
N LEU A 196 -2.60 5.77 14.29
CA LEU A 196 -3.81 5.80 15.10
C LEU A 196 -3.48 6.02 16.59
N ASN A 197 -2.45 5.38 17.10
CA ASN A 197 -2.01 5.59 18.49
C ASN A 197 -1.50 7.02 18.71
N LYS A 198 -0.70 7.56 17.78
CA LYS A 198 -0.22 8.96 17.83
C LYS A 198 -1.40 9.93 17.81
N ALA A 199 -2.31 9.78 16.84
CA ALA A 199 -3.50 10.62 16.72
C ALA A 199 -4.38 10.56 17.97
N TYR A 200 -4.63 9.35 18.51
CA TYR A 200 -5.37 9.20 19.74
C TYR A 200 -4.67 9.82 20.94
N ALA A 201 -3.33 9.83 21.00
CA ALA A 201 -2.55 10.55 22.00
C ALA A 201 -2.63 12.07 21.83
N GLY A 202 -3.04 12.57 20.67
CA GLY A 202 -3.09 13.99 20.32
C GLY A 202 -1.78 14.49 19.72
N GLU A 203 -0.94 13.57 19.23
CA GLU A 203 0.27 13.88 18.50
C GLU A 203 -0.06 14.19 17.03
N PRO A 204 0.62 15.14 16.39
CA PRO A 204 0.41 15.45 14.98
C PRO A 204 0.89 14.30 14.09
N LEU A 205 0.14 14.03 13.02
CA LEU A 205 0.56 13.12 11.97
C LEU A 205 1.21 13.86 10.81
N GLU A 206 2.22 13.25 10.20
CA GLU A 206 2.77 13.71 8.93
C GLU A 206 1.97 13.11 7.78
N ALA A 207 1.49 13.97 6.86
CA ALA A 207 0.78 13.52 5.69
C ALA A 207 1.74 12.82 4.71
N GLU A 208 1.33 11.70 4.14
CA GLU A 208 2.06 11.06 3.06
C GLU A 208 2.22 11.99 1.87
N THR A 209 3.44 12.14 1.40
CA THR A 209 3.79 12.92 0.20
C THR A 209 4.00 12.04 -1.04
N TYR A 210 4.16 10.74 -0.84
CA TYR A 210 4.31 9.73 -1.88
C TYR A 210 3.39 8.55 -1.59
N THR A 211 2.28 8.49 -2.29
CA THR A 211 1.18 7.57 -2.04
C THR A 211 1.03 6.54 -3.17
N ALA A 212 0.00 5.72 -3.09
CA ALA A 212 -0.38 4.83 -4.19
C ALA A 212 -0.65 5.57 -5.51
N PHE A 213 -1.02 6.86 -5.47
CA PHE A 213 -1.23 7.68 -6.64
C PHE A 213 0.09 7.94 -7.38
N GLU A 214 1.09 8.47 -6.69
CA GLU A 214 2.40 8.78 -7.27
C GLU A 214 3.12 7.50 -7.70
N TYR A 215 3.05 6.44 -6.89
CA TYR A 215 3.63 5.15 -7.21
C TYR A 215 3.04 4.54 -8.50
N SER A 216 1.74 4.66 -8.71
CA SER A 216 1.09 4.13 -9.91
C SER A 216 1.54 4.86 -11.18
N LEU A 217 1.74 6.18 -11.11
CA LEU A 217 2.30 6.97 -12.20
C LEU A 217 3.75 6.56 -12.50
N GLU A 218 4.55 6.41 -11.45
CA GLU A 218 5.95 6.00 -11.62
C GLU A 218 6.04 4.62 -12.27
N GLU A 219 5.25 3.64 -11.83
CA GLU A 219 5.24 2.31 -12.43
C GLU A 219 4.83 2.37 -13.91
N GLN A 220 3.79 3.16 -14.25
CA GLN A 220 3.36 3.31 -15.62
C GLN A 220 4.46 3.92 -16.51
N LEU A 221 5.12 4.96 -16.02
CA LEU A 221 6.22 5.60 -16.75
C LEU A 221 7.44 4.69 -16.93
N ARG A 222 7.74 3.85 -15.95
CA ARG A 222 8.76 2.80 -16.06
C ARG A 222 8.42 1.79 -17.16
N LYS A 223 7.14 1.42 -17.27
CA LYS A 223 6.65 0.56 -18.38
C LYS A 223 6.80 1.23 -19.73
N ASP A 224 6.29 2.45 -19.84
CA ASP A 224 6.28 3.21 -21.10
C ASP A 224 7.70 3.49 -21.63
N ASN A 225 8.67 3.63 -20.74
CA ASN A 225 10.09 3.82 -21.08
C ASN A 225 10.88 2.50 -21.22
N GLY A 226 10.23 1.35 -21.17
CA GLY A 226 10.88 0.04 -21.35
C GLY A 226 11.81 -0.38 -20.21
N ILE A 227 11.82 0.35 -19.08
CA ILE A 227 12.72 0.05 -17.95
C ILE A 227 12.39 -1.33 -17.36
N LEU A 228 11.11 -1.72 -17.32
CA LEU A 228 10.68 -3.01 -16.82
C LEU A 228 10.87 -4.17 -17.80
N GLU A 229 11.21 -3.89 -19.07
CA GLU A 229 11.44 -4.94 -20.07
C GLU A 229 12.70 -5.76 -19.73
N HIS A 230 13.74 -5.09 -19.24
CA HIS A 230 14.98 -5.78 -18.81
C HIS A 230 14.69 -6.73 -17.67
N ASP A 231 13.99 -6.28 -16.63
CA ASP A 231 13.64 -7.05 -15.46
C ASP A 231 12.71 -8.21 -15.81
N THR A 232 11.71 -7.96 -16.65
CA THR A 232 10.80 -8.99 -17.17
C THR A 232 11.58 -10.05 -17.96
N ARG A 233 12.51 -9.65 -18.81
CA ARG A 233 13.33 -10.57 -19.59
C ARG A 233 14.24 -11.41 -18.69
N TYR A 234 14.85 -10.80 -17.66
CA TYR A 234 15.66 -11.51 -16.69
C TYR A 234 14.85 -12.58 -15.96
N VAL A 235 13.70 -12.21 -15.39
CA VAL A 235 12.84 -13.17 -14.68
C VAL A 235 12.33 -14.26 -15.62
N THR A 236 11.92 -13.90 -16.85
CA THR A 236 11.45 -14.86 -17.84
C THR A 236 12.54 -15.87 -18.17
N ASN A 237 13.77 -15.43 -18.38
CA ASN A 237 14.90 -16.31 -18.65
C ASN A 237 15.25 -17.20 -17.44
N LEU A 238 15.14 -16.66 -16.23
CA LEU A 238 15.34 -17.41 -14.98
C LEU A 238 14.29 -18.52 -14.80
N MET A 239 13.06 -18.25 -15.23
CA MET A 239 11.93 -19.18 -15.12
C MET A 239 11.84 -20.15 -16.32
N ASP A 240 12.62 -19.90 -17.39
CA ASP A 240 12.60 -20.75 -18.57
C ASP A 240 13.11 -22.16 -18.23
N GLY A 241 12.36 -23.16 -18.66
CA GLY A 241 12.63 -24.58 -18.36
C GLY A 241 12.18 -25.04 -16.96
N ILE A 242 11.70 -24.17 -16.08
CA ILE A 242 11.13 -24.57 -14.79
C ILE A 242 9.74 -25.18 -15.01
N LYS A 243 9.65 -26.50 -14.86
CA LYS A 243 8.37 -27.20 -14.82
C LYS A 243 7.69 -26.94 -13.49
N MET A 244 6.65 -26.11 -13.48
CA MET A 244 5.79 -25.96 -12.30
C MET A 244 5.15 -27.30 -11.97
N ASN A 245 5.59 -27.90 -10.86
CA ASN A 245 5.02 -29.16 -10.39
C ASN A 245 3.69 -28.88 -9.69
N ARG A 246 2.59 -29.09 -10.41
CA ARG A 246 1.21 -28.93 -9.87
C ARG A 246 0.82 -30.02 -8.86
N SER A 247 1.70 -31.00 -8.58
CA SER A 247 1.38 -32.14 -7.72
C SER A 247 1.19 -31.81 -6.23
N LEU A 248 1.58 -30.63 -5.78
CA LEU A 248 1.37 -30.20 -4.39
C LEU A 248 -0.09 -29.83 -4.08
N LEU A 249 -0.92 -29.55 -5.11
CA LEU A 249 -2.33 -29.16 -4.95
C LEU A 249 -3.31 -30.35 -5.09
N ASN A 250 -2.86 -31.54 -5.44
CA ASN A 250 -3.68 -32.73 -5.69
C ASN A 250 -3.45 -33.88 -4.70
N LYS A 251 -3.13 -33.59 -3.46
CA LYS A 251 -3.15 -34.59 -2.37
C LYS A 251 -4.17 -34.17 -1.32
N THR A 252 -5.40 -34.36 -1.63
CA THR A 252 -6.48 -34.64 -0.68
C THR A 252 -7.34 -35.75 -1.24
#